data_e4fe409d21577a86853602fb47c9dd54
#
_entry.id   e4fe409d21577a86853602fb47c9dd54
#
_cell.length_a   1.000
_cell.length_b   1.000
_cell.length_c   1.000
_cell.angle_alpha   90.00
_cell.angle_beta   90.00
_cell.angle_gamma   90.00
#
_symmetry.space_group_name_H-M   'P 1'
#
loop_
_entity.id
_entity.type
_entity.pdbx_description
1 polymer ?
#
loop_
_entity_poly.entity_id
_entity_poly.type
_entity_poly.pdbx_seq_one_letter_code
_entity_poly.pdbx_strand_id
1 'polypeptide(L)'
;VVARKSFLENSPKEVPTMLRYDTYLKKNSLYNTPPAFGIYMVGKVVSWIKANGGLEAMAKKNAAKAKLVYDAIDNSDGFYVGHADKDSRSFMNVTFRLPSEELEAKFAKEALEHGLGGVKGHRSVGGMRTSIYNAMPMEGCQALVDFMEKFRKANK
;
A
#
# COMPACT_ATOMS: atom_id res chain seq x y z
N VAL A 1 10.74 -3.52 -17.20
CA VAL A 1 11.00 -4.96 -16.97
C VAL A 1 12.50 -5.20 -17.04
N VAL A 2 13.05 -5.99 -16.12
CA VAL A 2 14.45 -6.46 -16.16
C VAL A 2 14.40 -7.97 -16.33
N ALA A 3 15.06 -8.50 -17.36
CA ALA A 3 15.06 -9.91 -17.65
C ALA A 3 16.46 -10.38 -18.10
N ARG A 4 16.82 -11.64 -17.78
CA ARG A 4 18.08 -12.25 -18.25
C ARG A 4 18.00 -12.44 -19.74
N LYS A 5 19.08 -12.07 -20.47
CA LYS A 5 19.12 -12.14 -21.95
C LYS A 5 18.84 -13.55 -22.46
N SER A 6 19.47 -14.58 -21.87
CA SER A 6 19.23 -15.97 -22.25
C SER A 6 17.78 -16.44 -22.09
N PHE A 7 17.06 -15.91 -21.12
CA PHE A 7 15.62 -16.16 -20.95
C PHE A 7 14.81 -15.60 -22.15
N LEU A 8 15.16 -14.40 -22.60
CA LEU A 8 14.49 -13.77 -23.75
C LEU A 8 14.78 -14.49 -25.07
N GLU A 9 16.00 -14.97 -25.25
CA GLU A 9 16.42 -15.72 -26.45
C GLU A 9 15.66 -17.05 -26.61
N ASN A 10 15.32 -17.69 -25.48
CA ASN A 10 14.58 -18.96 -25.43
C ASN A 10 13.05 -18.79 -25.35
N SER A 11 12.53 -17.55 -25.47
CA SER A 11 11.09 -17.30 -25.42
C SER A 11 10.36 -17.91 -26.63
N PRO A 12 9.12 -18.45 -26.46
CA PRO A 12 8.31 -18.97 -27.55
C PRO A 12 8.14 -17.97 -28.68
N LYS A 13 8.17 -18.46 -29.92
CA LYS A 13 8.04 -17.62 -31.13
C LYS A 13 6.59 -17.48 -31.61
N GLU A 14 5.71 -18.38 -31.16
CA GLU A 14 4.30 -18.46 -31.58
C GLU A 14 3.40 -17.46 -30.84
N VAL A 15 3.89 -16.81 -29.79
CA VAL A 15 3.11 -15.79 -29.08
C VAL A 15 2.96 -14.52 -29.91
N PRO A 16 1.82 -13.81 -29.79
CA PRO A 16 1.59 -12.55 -30.52
C PRO A 16 2.71 -11.54 -30.33
N THR A 17 3.00 -10.77 -31.37
CA THR A 17 4.15 -9.83 -31.42
C THR A 17 4.26 -8.93 -30.19
N MET A 18 3.12 -8.39 -29.70
CA MET A 18 3.11 -7.47 -28.56
C MET A 18 3.36 -8.17 -27.21
N LEU A 19 3.25 -9.48 -27.13
CA LEU A 19 3.52 -10.28 -25.93
C LEU A 19 4.95 -10.84 -25.91
N ARG A 20 5.73 -10.58 -26.95
CA ARG A 20 7.12 -11.05 -27.07
C ARG A 20 8.09 -10.02 -26.55
N TYR A 21 8.89 -10.37 -25.56
CA TYR A 21 9.94 -9.49 -25.05
C TYR A 21 11.04 -9.17 -26.06
N ASP A 22 11.37 -10.11 -26.97
CA ASP A 22 12.37 -9.88 -28.02
C ASP A 22 11.97 -8.76 -29.00
N THR A 23 10.68 -8.53 -29.21
CA THR A 23 10.16 -7.41 -29.99
C THR A 23 10.62 -6.06 -29.39
N TYR A 24 10.50 -5.91 -28.10
CA TYR A 24 10.92 -4.69 -27.38
C TYR A 24 12.43 -4.60 -27.22
N LEU A 25 13.10 -5.72 -26.98
CA LEU A 25 14.56 -5.77 -26.86
C LEU A 25 15.26 -5.23 -28.11
N LYS A 26 14.81 -5.65 -29.31
CA LYS A 26 15.35 -5.21 -30.62
C LYS A 26 15.12 -3.74 -30.91
N LYS A 27 14.25 -3.07 -30.20
CA LYS A 27 13.84 -1.67 -30.39
C LYS A 27 14.12 -0.78 -29.17
N ASN A 28 14.99 -1.22 -28.24
CA ASN A 28 15.29 -0.51 -27.01
C ASN A 28 14.03 -0.07 -26.23
N SER A 29 13.06 -0.96 -26.14
CA SER A 29 11.71 -0.73 -25.52
C SER A 29 10.80 0.24 -26.30
N LEU A 30 11.18 0.71 -27.47
CA LEU A 30 10.44 1.69 -28.28
C LEU A 30 9.80 1.06 -29.53
N TYR A 31 9.27 -0.14 -29.42
CA TYR A 31 8.53 -0.77 -30.52
C TYR A 31 7.23 -0.02 -30.83
N ASN A 32 6.55 0.44 -29.83
CA ASN A 32 5.37 1.31 -29.92
C ASN A 32 5.61 2.60 -29.11
N THR A 33 4.75 3.60 -29.30
CA THR A 33 4.78 4.84 -28.52
C THR A 33 4.74 4.55 -27.01
N PRO A 34 5.71 5.00 -26.24
CA PRO A 34 5.74 4.75 -24.81
C PRO A 34 4.69 5.59 -24.08
N PRO A 35 4.23 5.17 -22.88
CA PRO A 35 3.32 5.95 -22.03
C PRO A 35 4.07 7.14 -21.39
N ALA A 36 4.42 8.15 -22.19
CA ALA A 36 5.32 9.24 -21.82
C ALA A 36 4.89 9.97 -20.53
N PHE A 37 3.59 10.21 -20.36
CA PHE A 37 3.08 10.85 -19.14
C PHE A 37 3.33 9.99 -17.90
N GLY A 38 3.06 8.69 -17.97
CA GLY A 38 3.33 7.76 -16.86
C GLY A 38 4.81 7.72 -16.48
N ILE A 39 5.70 7.67 -17.50
CA ILE A 39 7.16 7.69 -17.30
C ILE A 39 7.59 9.02 -16.64
N TYR A 40 7.04 10.16 -17.10
CA TYR A 40 7.30 11.47 -16.51
C TYR A 40 6.89 11.51 -15.04
N MET A 41 5.68 11.03 -14.69
CA MET A 41 5.19 11.00 -13.31
C MET A 41 6.04 10.11 -12.41
N VAL A 42 6.45 8.92 -12.89
CA VAL A 42 7.39 8.06 -12.15
C VAL A 42 8.70 8.79 -11.91
N GLY A 43 9.24 9.50 -12.91
CA GLY A 43 10.45 10.32 -12.75
C GLY A 43 10.30 11.39 -11.67
N LYS A 44 9.14 12.06 -11.59
CA LYS A 44 8.85 13.06 -10.52
C LYS A 44 8.80 12.41 -9.14
N VAL A 45 8.14 11.27 -9.00
CA VAL A 45 8.06 10.54 -7.72
C VAL A 45 9.44 10.06 -7.27
N VAL A 46 10.25 9.51 -8.18
CA VAL A 46 11.62 9.07 -7.87
C VAL A 46 12.50 10.25 -7.45
N SER A 47 12.38 11.39 -8.12
CA SER A 47 13.10 12.62 -7.75
C SER A 47 12.68 13.12 -6.37
N TRP A 48 11.38 13.06 -6.06
CA TRP A 48 10.86 13.40 -4.73
C TRP A 48 11.39 12.46 -3.64
N ILE A 49 11.41 11.15 -3.87
CA ILE A 49 12.00 10.17 -2.93
C ILE A 49 13.46 10.50 -2.68
N LYS A 50 14.23 10.77 -3.74
CA LYS A 50 15.65 11.13 -3.64
C LYS A 50 15.85 12.41 -2.83
N ALA A 51 15.04 13.44 -3.05
CA ALA A 51 15.10 14.70 -2.30
C ALA A 51 14.72 14.53 -0.81
N ASN A 52 13.94 13.49 -0.47
CA ASN A 52 13.55 13.15 0.90
C ASN A 52 14.48 12.13 1.57
N GLY A 53 15.73 12.03 1.15
CA GLY A 53 16.75 11.18 1.76
C GLY A 53 16.86 9.76 1.18
N GLY A 54 16.20 9.50 0.06
CA GLY A 54 16.30 8.24 -0.68
C GLY A 54 15.55 7.08 -0.04
N LEU A 55 15.91 5.87 -0.46
CA LEU A 55 15.21 4.64 -0.07
C LEU A 55 15.32 4.34 1.42
N GLU A 56 16.49 4.57 2.01
CA GLU A 56 16.71 4.28 3.43
C GLU A 56 15.88 5.17 4.35
N ALA A 57 15.83 6.47 4.07
CA ALA A 57 15.01 7.41 4.82
C ALA A 57 13.52 7.09 4.66
N MET A 58 13.10 6.75 3.45
CA MET A 58 11.72 6.36 3.17
C MET A 58 11.34 5.06 3.88
N ALA A 59 12.22 4.07 3.90
CA ALA A 59 12.01 2.81 4.61
C ALA A 59 11.84 3.03 6.12
N LYS A 60 12.70 3.85 6.74
CA LYS A 60 12.59 4.21 8.17
C LYS A 60 11.27 4.91 8.48
N LYS A 61 10.88 5.89 7.66
CA LYS A 61 9.60 6.61 7.80
C LYS A 61 8.40 5.67 7.69
N ASN A 62 8.41 4.77 6.71
CA ASN A 62 7.31 3.83 6.51
C ASN A 62 7.23 2.80 7.63
N ALA A 63 8.35 2.28 8.11
CA ALA A 63 8.40 1.38 9.25
C ALA A 63 7.84 2.03 10.52
N ALA A 64 8.18 3.29 10.79
CA ALA A 64 7.66 4.03 11.94
C ALA A 64 6.14 4.25 11.86
N LYS A 65 5.62 4.63 10.68
CA LYS A 65 4.18 4.78 10.45
C LYS A 65 3.43 3.45 10.66
N ALA A 66 3.93 2.38 10.05
CA ALA A 66 3.34 1.06 10.16
C ALA A 66 3.35 0.57 11.62
N LYS A 67 4.48 0.73 12.32
CA LYS A 67 4.61 0.38 13.74
C LYS A 67 3.55 1.07 14.58
N LEU A 68 3.34 2.37 14.40
CA LEU A 68 2.34 3.14 15.14
C LEU A 68 0.93 2.53 15.01
N VAL A 69 0.52 2.19 13.81
CA VAL A 69 -0.81 1.61 13.56
C VAL A 69 -0.89 0.16 14.05
N TYR A 70 0.15 -0.65 13.83
CA TYR A 70 0.17 -2.04 14.33
C TYR A 70 0.23 -2.11 15.86
N ASP A 71 0.93 -1.20 16.53
CA ASP A 71 0.92 -1.12 17.99
C ASP A 71 -0.50 -0.86 18.52
N ALA A 72 -1.27 0.00 17.87
CA ALA A 72 -2.67 0.26 18.24
C ALA A 72 -3.57 -0.98 18.04
N ILE A 73 -3.30 -1.80 17.03
CA ILE A 73 -4.00 -3.06 16.82
C ILE A 73 -3.60 -4.08 17.87
N ASP A 74 -2.30 -4.32 18.05
CA ASP A 74 -1.76 -5.37 18.92
C ASP A 74 -2.07 -5.11 20.42
N ASN A 75 -2.16 -3.85 20.83
CA ASN A 75 -2.48 -3.44 22.21
C ASN A 75 -3.98 -3.18 22.44
N SER A 76 -4.86 -3.61 21.53
CA SER A 76 -6.31 -3.37 21.63
C SER A 76 -7.05 -4.41 22.49
N ASP A 77 -6.37 -5.35 23.15
CA ASP A 77 -6.97 -6.49 23.85
C ASP A 77 -7.91 -7.32 22.96
N GLY A 78 -7.52 -7.51 21.70
CA GLY A 78 -8.30 -8.29 20.72
C GLY A 78 -9.50 -7.55 20.10
N PHE A 79 -9.72 -6.28 20.43
CA PHE A 79 -10.77 -5.49 19.79
C PHE A 79 -10.47 -5.25 18.29
N TYR A 80 -9.22 -4.97 17.96
CA TYR A 80 -8.73 -4.99 16.59
C TYR A 80 -7.89 -6.23 16.35
N VAL A 81 -8.19 -6.97 15.28
CA VAL A 81 -7.46 -8.19 14.92
C VAL A 81 -6.77 -7.99 13.57
N GLY A 82 -5.44 -8.01 13.57
CA GLY A 82 -4.65 -7.93 12.33
C GLY A 82 -4.86 -9.16 11.46
N HIS A 83 -5.01 -8.95 10.14
CA HIS A 83 -5.22 -10.05 9.21
C HIS A 83 -3.92 -10.81 8.88
N ALA A 84 -2.80 -10.11 8.78
CA ALA A 84 -1.51 -10.70 8.42
C ALA A 84 -0.71 -11.14 9.66
N ASP A 85 -0.03 -12.28 9.54
CA ASP A 85 0.98 -12.71 10.51
C ASP A 85 2.06 -11.63 10.67
N LYS A 86 2.64 -11.54 11.87
CA LYS A 86 3.57 -10.45 12.23
C LYS A 86 4.74 -10.30 11.25
N ASP A 87 5.28 -11.42 10.78
CA ASP A 87 6.42 -11.46 9.85
C ASP A 87 6.02 -11.15 8.38
N SER A 88 4.72 -11.07 8.10
CA SER A 88 4.16 -10.82 6.76
C SER A 88 3.43 -9.49 6.66
N ARG A 89 3.56 -8.62 7.66
CA ARG A 89 2.87 -7.32 7.72
C ARG A 89 3.39 -6.33 6.70
N SER A 90 2.48 -5.70 5.96
CA SER A 90 2.80 -4.63 5.02
C SER A 90 3.07 -3.31 5.74
N PHE A 91 4.11 -2.58 5.31
CA PHE A 91 4.35 -1.20 5.77
C PHE A 91 3.48 -0.16 5.04
N MET A 92 2.70 -0.59 4.03
CA MET A 92 1.92 0.31 3.16
C MET A 92 0.41 0.16 3.33
N ASN A 93 -0.06 -1.08 3.53
CA ASN A 93 -1.47 -1.40 3.70
C ASN A 93 -1.65 -2.18 4.98
N VAL A 94 -2.11 -1.53 6.02
CA VAL A 94 -2.44 -2.17 7.29
C VAL A 94 -3.89 -2.63 7.26
N THR A 95 -4.10 -3.93 7.40
CA THR A 95 -5.44 -4.54 7.37
C THR A 95 -5.79 -5.12 8.74
N PHE A 96 -7.05 -4.93 9.15
CA PHE A 96 -7.54 -5.44 10.42
C PHE A 96 -9.05 -5.65 10.40
N ARG A 97 -9.55 -6.40 11.37
CA ARG A 97 -10.97 -6.64 11.61
C ARG A 97 -11.40 -6.04 12.93
N LEU A 98 -12.70 -5.76 13.06
CA LEU A 98 -13.40 -5.49 14.32
C LEU A 98 -14.23 -6.72 14.70
N PRO A 99 -14.80 -6.75 15.94
CA PRO A 99 -15.56 -7.89 16.45
C PRO A 99 -16.80 -8.27 15.60
N SER A 100 -17.38 -7.33 14.86
CA SER A 100 -18.52 -7.60 13.97
C SER A 100 -18.53 -6.70 12.74
N GLU A 101 -19.27 -7.12 11.70
CA GLU A 101 -19.44 -6.34 10.47
C GLU A 101 -20.20 -5.03 10.73
N GLU A 102 -21.11 -4.99 11.71
CA GLU A 102 -21.83 -3.78 12.12
C GLU A 102 -20.83 -2.76 12.72
N LEU A 103 -19.88 -3.21 13.54
CA LEU A 103 -18.82 -2.35 14.07
C LEU A 103 -17.87 -1.88 12.99
N GLU A 104 -17.55 -2.72 12.00
CA GLU A 104 -16.75 -2.33 10.83
C GLU A 104 -17.43 -1.23 10.02
N ALA A 105 -18.74 -1.37 9.78
CA ALA A 105 -19.54 -0.36 9.09
C ALA A 105 -19.63 0.96 9.87
N LYS A 106 -19.84 0.88 11.17
CA LYS A 106 -19.86 2.03 12.10
C LYS A 106 -18.50 2.74 12.12
N PHE A 107 -17.41 1.97 12.26
CA PHE A 107 -16.04 2.50 12.23
C PHE A 107 -15.76 3.28 10.94
N ALA A 108 -16.10 2.69 9.78
CA ALA A 108 -15.86 3.33 8.49
C ALA A 108 -16.65 4.64 8.33
N LYS A 109 -17.90 4.69 8.83
CA LYS A 109 -18.75 5.88 8.81
C LYS A 109 -18.20 6.98 9.71
N GLU A 110 -17.94 6.67 10.99
CA GLU A 110 -17.43 7.64 11.96
C GLU A 110 -16.02 8.13 11.60
N ALA A 111 -15.14 7.26 11.06
CA ALA A 111 -13.84 7.65 10.57
C ALA A 111 -13.95 8.73 9.48
N LEU A 112 -14.89 8.56 8.54
CA LEU A 112 -15.13 9.56 7.49
C LEU A 112 -15.58 10.91 8.05
N GLU A 113 -16.46 10.89 9.05
CA GLU A 113 -16.93 12.11 9.77
C GLU A 113 -15.76 12.83 10.47
N HIS A 114 -14.70 12.09 10.85
CA HIS A 114 -13.47 12.64 11.43
C HIS A 114 -12.37 12.95 10.39
N GLY A 115 -12.71 12.97 9.10
CA GLY A 115 -11.76 13.27 8.02
C GLY A 115 -10.83 12.09 7.65
N LEU A 116 -11.08 10.89 8.18
CA LEU A 116 -10.29 9.68 7.90
C LEU A 116 -10.96 8.86 6.79
N GLY A 117 -10.81 9.30 5.55
CA GLY A 117 -11.38 8.64 4.39
C GLY A 117 -10.62 7.39 3.95
N GLY A 118 -11.34 6.46 3.27
CA GLY A 118 -10.72 5.31 2.60
C GLY A 118 -10.28 4.17 3.52
N VAL A 119 -10.79 4.09 4.75
CA VAL A 119 -10.43 3.05 5.74
C VAL A 119 -11.14 1.72 5.55
N LYS A 120 -12.20 1.66 4.73
CA LYS A 120 -12.94 0.43 4.44
C LYS A 120 -12.07 -0.56 3.66
N GLY A 121 -12.11 -1.84 4.04
CA GLY A 121 -11.38 -2.90 3.39
C GLY A 121 -11.82 -3.20 1.97
N HIS A 122 -11.11 -4.09 1.29
CA HIS A 122 -11.46 -4.49 -0.07
C HIS A 122 -12.79 -5.23 -0.08
N ARG A 123 -13.65 -4.92 -1.06
CA ARG A 123 -15.03 -5.49 -1.15
C ARG A 123 -15.09 -7.02 -1.17
N SER A 124 -14.03 -7.71 -1.61
CA SER A 124 -13.97 -9.19 -1.63
C SER A 124 -13.50 -9.79 -0.32
N VAL A 125 -12.91 -9.01 0.59
CA VAL A 125 -12.32 -9.48 1.85
C VAL A 125 -13.08 -8.91 3.06
N GLY A 126 -13.59 -7.70 2.95
CA GLY A 126 -14.20 -6.95 4.06
C GLY A 126 -13.17 -6.34 5.00
N GLY A 127 -13.59 -6.05 6.22
CA GLY A 127 -12.75 -5.47 7.25
C GLY A 127 -12.32 -4.03 6.98
N MET A 128 -11.22 -3.66 7.61
CA MET A 128 -10.59 -2.36 7.49
C MET A 128 -9.25 -2.46 6.76
N ARG A 129 -8.92 -1.42 6.00
CA ARG A 129 -7.62 -1.27 5.35
C ARG A 129 -7.21 0.19 5.38
N THR A 130 -6.05 0.46 5.93
CA THR A 130 -5.47 1.80 5.91
C THR A 130 -4.29 1.84 4.95
N SER A 131 -4.36 2.77 3.98
CA SER A 131 -3.31 2.95 2.97
C SER A 131 -2.40 4.10 3.41
N ILE A 132 -1.25 3.74 3.99
CA ILE A 132 -0.27 4.68 4.58
C ILE A 132 0.97 4.80 3.69
N TYR A 133 0.77 5.06 2.40
CA TYR A 133 1.84 5.12 1.40
C TYR A 133 2.92 6.17 1.71
N ASN A 134 3.95 6.22 0.88
CA ASN A 134 5.14 7.05 1.10
C ASN A 134 4.83 8.51 1.44
N ALA A 135 3.84 9.11 0.78
CA ALA A 135 3.47 10.52 0.98
C ALA A 135 2.59 10.77 2.21
N MET A 136 2.00 9.72 2.83
CA MET A 136 1.22 9.86 4.06
C MET A 136 2.11 10.39 5.18
N PRO A 137 1.79 11.53 5.80
CA PRO A 137 2.56 12.06 6.92
C PRO A 137 2.31 11.25 8.20
N MET A 138 3.20 11.35 9.18
CA MET A 138 3.08 10.68 10.48
C MET A 138 1.81 11.12 11.22
N GLU A 139 1.46 12.39 11.09
CA GLU A 139 0.30 13.02 11.71
C GLU A 139 -1.01 12.37 11.26
N GLY A 140 -1.08 11.94 9.99
CA GLY A 140 -2.24 11.19 9.48
C GLY A 140 -2.37 9.81 10.11
N CYS A 141 -1.25 9.13 10.36
CA CYS A 141 -1.25 7.85 11.08
C CYS A 141 -1.60 8.04 12.56
N GLN A 142 -1.12 9.13 13.18
CA GLN A 142 -1.45 9.46 14.55
C GLN A 142 -2.95 9.77 14.72
N ALA A 143 -3.52 10.58 13.83
CA ALA A 143 -4.95 10.88 13.83
C ALA A 143 -5.81 9.61 13.72
N LEU A 144 -5.39 8.65 12.90
CA LEU A 144 -6.04 7.35 12.81
C LEU A 144 -5.96 6.58 14.14
N VAL A 145 -4.79 6.51 14.76
CA VAL A 145 -4.60 5.79 16.04
C VAL A 145 -5.41 6.43 17.16
N ASP A 146 -5.43 7.76 17.24
CA ASP A 146 -6.24 8.50 18.20
C ASP A 146 -7.74 8.22 18.03
N PHE A 147 -8.19 8.15 16.78
CA PHE A 147 -9.57 7.75 16.46
C PHE A 147 -9.84 6.29 16.86
N MET A 148 -8.95 5.36 16.51
CA MET A 148 -9.07 3.95 16.87
C MET A 148 -9.22 3.77 18.39
N GLU A 149 -8.42 4.47 19.18
CA GLU A 149 -8.49 4.38 20.64
C GLU A 149 -9.79 4.94 21.20
N LYS A 150 -10.27 6.07 20.68
CA LYS A 150 -11.58 6.64 21.07
C LYS A 150 -12.72 5.71 20.69
N PHE A 151 -12.70 5.18 19.48
CA PHE A 151 -13.73 4.26 18.98
C PHE A 151 -13.78 2.98 19.82
N ARG A 152 -12.63 2.39 20.13
CA ARG A 152 -12.52 1.20 20.98
C ARG A 152 -13.15 1.44 22.35
N LYS A 153 -12.82 2.56 23.01
CA LYS A 153 -13.37 2.89 24.33
C LYS A 153 -14.88 3.08 24.33
N ALA A 154 -15.43 3.59 23.24
CA ALA A 154 -16.86 3.83 23.10
C ALA A 154 -17.67 2.57 22.73
N ASN A 155 -17.02 1.50 22.26
CA ASN A 155 -17.71 0.32 21.72
C ASN A 155 -17.22 -1.03 22.32
N LYS A 156 -16.47 -0.97 23.44
CA LYS A 156 -15.97 -2.15 24.17
C LYS A 156 -17.02 -2.65 25.17
#